data_14a7dc9c1efa2cd3244b4e799273f37e
#
_entry.id   14a7dc9c1efa2cd3244b4e799273f37e
#
_cell.length_a   1.000
_cell.length_b   1.000
_cell.length_c   1.000
_cell.angle_alpha   90.00
_cell.angle_beta   90.00
_cell.angle_gamma   90.00
#
_symmetry.space_group_name_H-M   'P 1'
#
loop_
_entity.id
_entity.type
_entity.pdbx_description
1 polymer ?
#
loop_
_entity_poly.entity_id
_entity_poly.type
_entity_poly.pdbx_seq_one_letter_code
_entity_poly.pdbx_strand_id
1 'polypeptide(L)'
;MLPKHIGHEHAGVKPVIALCERLKVPVDHRELAVMACREHLNVHRLFELRDATVIELLARCDAFRRPERIPWLATVCEADKRGRGGQEAADYPQGRALVDLHRAALQVSARDVVRE
;
A
#
# COMPACT_ATOMS: atom_id res chain seq x y z
N MET A 1 -7.34 5.47 -22.81
CA MET A 1 -8.02 5.43 -21.53
C MET A 1 -7.11 5.38 -20.33
N LEU A 2 -5.83 5.51 -20.57
CA LEU A 2 -4.86 5.60 -19.48
C LEU A 2 -5.19 6.71 -18.48
N PRO A 3 -5.63 7.90 -18.91
CA PRO A 3 -5.97 8.95 -17.96
C PRO A 3 -7.02 8.56 -16.94
N LYS A 4 -7.90 7.64 -17.29
CA LYS A 4 -8.93 7.17 -16.35
C LYS A 4 -8.36 6.43 -15.16
N HIS A 5 -7.35 5.57 -15.38
CA HIS A 5 -6.75 4.82 -14.29
C HIS A 5 -5.96 5.73 -13.35
N ILE A 6 -5.16 6.62 -13.91
CA ILE A 6 -4.39 7.58 -13.13
C ILE A 6 -5.32 8.53 -12.37
N GLY A 7 -6.34 9.05 -13.08
CA GLY A 7 -7.32 9.93 -12.47
C GLY A 7 -8.15 9.25 -11.40
N HIS A 8 -8.39 7.94 -11.55
CA HIS A 8 -9.17 7.18 -10.57
C HIS A 8 -8.48 7.11 -9.21
N GLU A 9 -7.17 6.84 -9.18
CA GLU A 9 -6.41 6.83 -7.93
C GLU A 9 -6.44 8.20 -7.24
N HIS A 10 -6.17 9.25 -7.98
CA HIS A 10 -6.16 10.60 -7.43
C HIS A 10 -7.55 11.09 -7.04
N ALA A 11 -8.57 10.72 -7.80
CA ALA A 11 -9.94 11.10 -7.50
C ALA A 11 -10.44 10.48 -6.20
N GLY A 12 -9.93 9.30 -5.81
CA GLY A 12 -10.33 8.64 -4.57
C GLY A 12 -9.78 9.32 -3.32
N VAL A 13 -8.66 10.03 -3.41
CA VAL A 13 -7.99 10.63 -2.25
C VAL A 13 -8.83 11.76 -1.63
N LYS A 14 -9.34 12.67 -2.44
CA LYS A 14 -10.11 13.80 -1.92
C LYS A 14 -11.38 13.38 -1.16
N PRO A 15 -12.22 12.47 -1.70
CA PRO A 15 -13.37 11.97 -0.95
C PRO A 15 -13.00 11.28 0.36
N VAL A 16 -11.88 10.53 0.38
CA VAL A 16 -11.42 9.86 1.61
C VAL A 16 -11.05 10.89 2.67
N ILE A 17 -10.30 11.93 2.31
CA ILE A 17 -9.92 12.99 3.23
C ILE A 17 -11.18 13.69 3.77
N ALA A 18 -12.11 14.04 2.89
CA ALA A 18 -13.35 14.71 3.30
C ALA A 18 -14.16 13.85 4.27
N LEU A 19 -14.26 12.55 4.01
CA LEU A 19 -14.97 11.63 4.89
C LEU A 19 -14.30 11.54 6.25
N CYS A 20 -12.98 11.42 6.27
CA CYS A 20 -12.22 11.34 7.52
C CYS A 20 -12.37 12.60 8.35
N GLU A 21 -12.40 13.77 7.71
CA GLU A 21 -12.62 15.03 8.41
C GLU A 21 -14.02 15.10 9.02
N ARG A 22 -15.03 14.67 8.27
CA ARG A 22 -16.42 14.64 8.76
C ARG A 22 -16.60 13.71 9.95
N LEU A 23 -15.91 12.57 9.93
CA LEU A 23 -16.02 11.56 10.98
C LEU A 23 -15.04 11.81 12.13
N LYS A 24 -14.21 12.87 12.03
CA LYS A 24 -13.18 13.20 13.00
C LYS A 24 -12.22 12.03 13.25
N VAL A 25 -11.84 11.37 12.18
CA VAL A 25 -10.89 10.26 12.23
C VAL A 25 -9.51 10.84 12.60
N PRO A 26 -8.74 10.18 13.49
CA PRO A 26 -7.39 10.63 13.83
C PRO A 26 -6.50 10.79 12.60
N VAL A 27 -5.57 11.76 12.67
CA VAL A 27 -4.68 12.08 11.54
C VAL A 27 -3.93 10.85 11.03
N ASP A 28 -3.43 10.01 11.94
CA ASP A 28 -2.71 8.80 11.54
C ASP A 28 -3.58 7.87 10.70
N HIS A 29 -4.85 7.72 11.04
CA HIS A 29 -5.77 6.89 10.27
C HIS A 29 -6.07 7.51 8.92
N ARG A 30 -6.14 8.84 8.85
CA ARG A 30 -6.33 9.54 7.57
C ARG A 30 -5.13 9.31 6.64
N GLU A 31 -3.92 9.40 7.18
CA GLU A 31 -2.70 9.15 6.41
C GLU A 31 -2.70 7.73 5.85
N LEU A 32 -3.06 6.75 6.67
CA LEU A 32 -3.12 5.36 6.25
C LEU A 32 -4.18 5.15 5.16
N ALA A 33 -5.35 5.78 5.32
CA ALA A 33 -6.42 5.66 4.32
C ALA A 33 -6.01 6.28 2.98
N VAL A 34 -5.37 7.44 3.01
CA VAL A 34 -4.86 8.09 1.80
C VAL A 34 -3.78 7.24 1.14
N MET A 35 -2.87 6.69 1.93
CA MET A 35 -1.82 5.81 1.45
C MET A 35 -2.41 4.58 0.75
N ALA A 36 -3.39 3.94 1.38
CA ALA A 36 -4.05 2.77 0.80
C ALA A 36 -4.73 3.13 -0.51
N CYS A 37 -5.44 4.26 -0.55
CA CYS A 37 -6.10 4.74 -1.75
C CYS A 37 -5.12 4.99 -2.88
N ARG A 38 -3.96 5.56 -2.55
CA ARG A 38 -2.92 5.89 -3.53
C ARG A 38 -2.20 4.66 -4.07
N GLU A 39 -1.95 3.66 -3.20
CA GLU A 39 -1.07 2.55 -3.55
C GLU A 39 -1.78 1.22 -3.85
N HIS A 40 -3.09 1.11 -3.61
CA HIS A 40 -3.75 -0.20 -3.74
C HIS A 40 -3.65 -0.83 -5.13
N LEU A 41 -3.71 -0.04 -6.19
CA LEU A 41 -3.57 -0.58 -7.54
C LEU A 41 -2.16 -1.09 -7.80
N ASN A 42 -1.15 -0.41 -7.27
CA ASN A 42 0.22 -0.87 -7.38
C ASN A 42 0.42 -2.19 -6.65
N VAL A 43 -0.18 -2.35 -5.48
CA VAL A 43 -0.09 -3.61 -4.74
C VAL A 43 -0.80 -4.74 -5.49
N HIS A 44 -1.96 -4.48 -6.07
CA HIS A 44 -2.66 -5.48 -6.90
C HIS A 44 -1.79 -5.96 -8.06
N ARG A 45 -0.95 -5.08 -8.59
CA ARG A 45 -0.06 -5.36 -9.73
C ARG A 45 1.38 -5.63 -9.31
N LEU A 46 1.59 -6.00 -8.06
CA LEU A 46 2.94 -6.13 -7.48
C LEU A 46 3.88 -6.98 -8.32
N PHE A 47 3.40 -8.12 -8.85
CA PHE A 47 4.25 -9.04 -9.63
C PHE A 47 4.66 -8.49 -10.98
N GLU A 48 4.06 -7.39 -11.42
CA GLU A 48 4.41 -6.72 -12.67
C GLU A 48 5.40 -5.58 -12.44
N LEU A 49 5.69 -5.23 -11.18
CA LEU A 49 6.55 -4.11 -10.85
C LEU A 49 8.02 -4.54 -10.81
N ARG A 50 8.90 -3.62 -11.20
CA ARG A 50 10.34 -3.82 -11.06
C ARG A 50 10.75 -3.61 -9.60
N ASP A 51 11.88 -4.20 -9.21
CA ASP A 51 12.38 -4.08 -7.84
C ASP A 51 12.52 -2.63 -7.39
N ALA A 52 13.08 -1.79 -8.27
CA ALA A 52 13.22 -0.36 -7.96
C ALA A 52 11.88 0.30 -7.70
N THR A 53 10.84 -0.07 -8.44
CA THR A 53 9.50 0.47 -8.26
C THR A 53 8.90 0.03 -6.93
N VAL A 54 9.16 -1.23 -6.52
CA VAL A 54 8.71 -1.73 -5.21
C VAL A 54 9.37 -0.95 -4.08
N ILE A 55 10.68 -0.70 -4.19
CA ILE A 55 11.41 0.08 -3.19
C ILE A 55 10.85 1.50 -3.10
N GLU A 56 10.55 2.12 -4.23
CA GLU A 56 9.92 3.45 -4.25
C GLU A 56 8.55 3.44 -3.56
N LEU A 57 7.76 2.39 -3.78
CA LEU A 57 6.47 2.24 -3.12
C LEU A 57 6.67 2.16 -1.60
N LEU A 58 7.61 1.35 -1.14
CA LEU A 58 7.90 1.23 0.29
C LEU A 58 8.34 2.57 0.88
N ALA A 59 9.15 3.32 0.15
CA ALA A 59 9.60 4.64 0.59
C ALA A 59 8.43 5.63 0.69
N ARG A 60 7.53 5.62 -0.29
CA ARG A 60 6.34 6.49 -0.25
C ARG A 60 5.43 6.17 0.92
N CYS A 61 5.40 4.91 1.33
CA CYS A 61 4.60 4.48 2.49
C CYS A 61 5.30 4.78 3.82
N ASP A 62 6.51 5.31 3.79
CA ASP A 62 7.34 5.51 4.98
C ASP A 62 7.58 4.18 5.73
N ALA A 63 7.69 3.09 4.97
CA ALA A 63 7.71 1.74 5.51
C ALA A 63 9.01 1.40 6.25
N PHE A 64 10.09 2.13 6.00
CA PHE A 64 11.36 1.90 6.68
C PHE A 64 11.35 2.50 8.09
N ARG A 65 10.66 3.61 8.29
CA ARG A 65 10.45 4.20 9.61
C ARG A 65 9.27 3.60 10.35
N ARG A 66 8.24 3.22 9.60
CA ARG A 66 6.98 2.71 10.15
C ARG A 66 6.64 1.37 9.50
N PRO A 67 7.38 0.32 9.89
CA PRO A 67 7.24 -0.99 9.24
C PRO A 67 5.86 -1.62 9.40
N GLU A 68 5.11 -1.26 10.43
CA GLU A 68 3.76 -1.78 10.66
C GLU A 68 2.77 -1.39 9.58
N ARG A 69 3.10 -0.38 8.77
CA ARG A 69 2.24 0.08 7.68
C ARG A 69 2.08 -0.96 6.58
N ILE A 70 3.12 -1.79 6.35
CA ILE A 70 3.07 -2.73 5.23
C ILE A 70 2.14 -3.92 5.48
N PRO A 71 2.19 -4.61 6.62
CA PRO A 71 1.17 -5.64 6.90
C PRO A 71 -0.25 -5.07 6.86
N TRP A 72 -0.43 -3.86 7.36
CA TRP A 72 -1.72 -3.18 7.32
C TRP A 72 -2.18 -2.94 5.87
N LEU A 73 -1.30 -2.40 5.03
CA LEU A 73 -1.59 -2.13 3.63
C LEU A 73 -1.94 -3.42 2.88
N ALA A 74 -1.17 -4.48 3.13
CA ALA A 74 -1.43 -5.79 2.54
C ALA A 74 -2.84 -6.29 2.88
N THR A 75 -3.23 -6.16 4.15
CA THR A 75 -4.55 -6.58 4.63
C THR A 75 -5.67 -5.77 3.97
N VAL A 76 -5.48 -4.46 3.87
CA VAL A 76 -6.47 -3.57 3.24
C VAL A 76 -6.63 -3.89 1.76
N CYS A 77 -5.52 -4.12 1.06
CA CYS A 77 -5.57 -4.44 -0.37
C CYS A 77 -6.24 -5.80 -0.61
N GLU A 78 -5.98 -6.77 0.25
CA GLU A 78 -6.65 -8.08 0.18
C GLU A 78 -8.16 -7.91 0.39
N ALA A 79 -8.56 -7.11 1.38
CA ALA A 79 -9.97 -6.85 1.65
C ALA A 79 -10.64 -6.14 0.45
N ASP A 80 -9.94 -5.18 -0.17
CA ASP A 80 -10.43 -4.51 -1.36
C ASP A 80 -10.67 -5.50 -2.50
N LYS A 81 -9.73 -6.40 -2.73
CA LYS A 81 -9.85 -7.42 -3.78
C LYS A 81 -11.04 -8.34 -3.51
N ARG A 82 -11.16 -8.83 -2.29
CA ARG A 82 -12.21 -9.78 -1.91
C ARG A 82 -13.59 -9.14 -1.82
N GLY A 83 -13.65 -7.82 -1.59
CA GLY A 83 -14.91 -7.08 -1.53
C GLY A 83 -15.58 -6.88 -2.87
N ARG A 84 -14.91 -7.23 -3.97
CA ARG A 84 -15.51 -7.15 -5.30
C ARG A 84 -16.34 -8.39 -5.56
N GLY A 85 -17.48 -8.23 -6.21
CA GLY A 85 -18.39 -9.34 -6.46
C GLY A 85 -17.69 -10.54 -7.10
N GLY A 86 -17.89 -11.71 -6.53
CA GLY A 86 -17.29 -12.95 -7.02
C GLY A 86 -15.85 -13.19 -6.61
N GLN A 87 -15.26 -12.32 -5.80
CA GLN A 87 -13.84 -12.41 -5.41
C GLN A 87 -13.65 -12.74 -3.92
N GLU A 88 -14.69 -13.07 -3.20
CA GLU A 88 -14.65 -13.27 -1.74
C GLU A 88 -13.68 -14.38 -1.31
N ALA A 89 -13.52 -15.40 -2.15
CA ALA A 89 -12.64 -16.53 -1.86
C ALA A 89 -11.35 -16.50 -2.68
N ALA A 90 -11.06 -15.38 -3.36
CA ALA A 90 -9.89 -15.30 -4.21
C ALA A 90 -8.60 -15.29 -3.38
N ASP A 91 -7.57 -15.98 -3.88
CA ASP A 91 -6.25 -15.90 -3.31
C ASP A 91 -5.67 -14.50 -3.52
N TYR A 92 -4.87 -14.06 -2.57
CA TYR A 92 -4.21 -12.76 -2.69
C TYR A 92 -2.71 -12.88 -2.38
N PRO A 93 -1.93 -13.53 -3.27
CA PRO A 93 -0.50 -13.71 -3.03
C PRO A 93 0.30 -12.41 -3.00
N GLN A 94 -0.22 -11.34 -3.59
CA GLN A 94 0.41 -10.03 -3.57
C GLN A 94 0.63 -9.51 -2.15
N GLY A 95 -0.31 -9.74 -1.25
CA GLY A 95 -0.20 -9.30 0.14
C GLY A 95 0.99 -9.92 0.84
N ARG A 96 1.14 -11.23 0.74
CA ARG A 96 2.26 -11.96 1.33
C ARG A 96 3.57 -11.54 0.68
N ALA A 97 3.57 -11.43 -0.64
CA ALA A 97 4.77 -11.03 -1.38
C ALA A 97 5.22 -9.63 -0.96
N LEU A 98 4.29 -8.69 -0.77
CA LEU A 98 4.62 -7.34 -0.32
C LEU A 98 5.28 -7.36 1.06
N VAL A 99 4.72 -8.13 2.00
CA VAL A 99 5.28 -8.27 3.34
C VAL A 99 6.69 -8.87 3.29
N ASP A 100 6.87 -9.91 2.48
CA ASP A 100 8.17 -10.59 2.37
C ASP A 100 9.22 -9.68 1.74
N LEU A 101 8.86 -8.94 0.70
CA LEU A 101 9.77 -7.97 0.06
C LEU A 101 10.18 -6.87 1.04
N HIS A 102 9.24 -6.39 1.83
CA HIS A 102 9.51 -5.36 2.84
C HIS A 102 10.48 -5.90 3.91
N ARG A 103 10.29 -7.12 4.37
CA ARG A 103 11.21 -7.74 5.33
C ARG A 103 12.61 -7.83 4.77
N ALA A 104 12.73 -8.28 3.52
CA ALA A 104 14.03 -8.38 2.86
C ALA A 104 14.70 -7.00 2.76
N ALA A 105 13.93 -5.98 2.40
CA ALA A 105 14.45 -4.61 2.30
C ALA A 105 14.92 -4.08 3.66
N LEU A 106 14.17 -4.38 4.73
CA LEU A 106 14.56 -3.97 6.07
C LEU A 106 15.86 -4.63 6.52
N GLN A 107 16.06 -5.91 6.18
CA GLN A 107 17.28 -6.63 6.52
C GLN A 107 18.50 -6.05 5.82
N VAL A 108 18.36 -5.68 4.55
CA VAL A 108 19.44 -5.04 3.79
C VAL A 108 19.79 -3.69 4.40
N SER A 109 18.79 -2.88 4.74
CA SER A 109 18.98 -1.59 5.39
C SER A 109 19.71 -1.71 6.71
N ALA A 110 19.34 -2.69 7.53
CA ALA A 110 19.96 -2.94 8.83
C ALA A 110 21.44 -3.36 8.67
N ARG A 111 21.73 -4.20 7.67
CA ARG A 111 23.11 -4.61 7.39
C ARG A 111 23.99 -3.44 6.98
N ASP A 112 23.44 -2.55 6.15
CA ASP A 112 24.18 -1.37 5.70
C ASP A 112 24.52 -0.46 6.86
N VAL A 113 23.58 -0.26 7.78
CA VAL A 113 23.82 0.53 8.98
C VAL A 113 24.89 -0.10 9.87
N VAL A 114 24.86 -1.42 10.05
CA VAL A 114 25.82 -2.12 10.90
C VAL A 114 27.23 -2.08 10.31
N ARG A 115 27.35 -2.09 8.99
CA ARG A 115 28.66 -2.04 8.32
C ARG A 115 29.34 -0.68 8.41
N GLU A 116 28.59 0.36 8.61
CA GLU A 116 29.13 1.70 8.80
C GLU A 116 29.59 1.92 10.23
#